data_02b855c102e2e5ff0acca925621fd9b1
#
_entry.id   02b855c102e2e5ff0acca925621fd9b1
#
_cell.length_a   1.000
_cell.length_b   1.000
_cell.length_c   1.000
_cell.angle_alpha   90.00
_cell.angle_beta   90.00
_cell.angle_gamma   90.00
#
_symmetry.space_group_name_H-M   'P 1'
#
loop_
_entity.id
_entity.type
_entity.pdbx_description
1 polymer ?
#
loop_
_entity_poly.entity_id
_entity_poly.type
_entity_poly.pdbx_seq_one_letter_code
_entity_poly.pdbx_strand_id
1 'polypeptide(L)'
;MKKFLLILTVAACAACGRNDLSDITVVPFPNDVEVLAGDFNAAGAAFHYSAEMDQQTVNLVEAFAARLSLVTSKESEVAEGTGETGFVFAVNAELPEEAYALSVDRKCARVEASSLRGFNYAIQTIKQMLPVEIYAETPASADWTIPCVKINDAPRFGYRGLHLDESRHFFGMEEVKRYLDIMEVHKLNTLHWHLTDDQGWRIEIKKYPELTAIGSKRSGTCVKKDFSSTDGIPYGEGMWYTQDQIREIIAYAAAKGIDIIPEIDLPGHMLAALTAYPELGCTGGPYDVWGDW
;
A
#
# COMPACT_ATOMS: atom_id res chain seq x y z
N MET A 1 -77.75 8.84 16.96
CA MET A 1 -76.52 8.07 17.12
C MET A 1 -75.59 8.43 15.97
N LYS A 2 -74.64 9.33 16.18
CA LYS A 2 -73.63 9.73 15.19
C LYS A 2 -72.41 8.80 15.29
N LYS A 3 -72.14 8.02 14.26
CA LYS A 3 -70.93 7.20 14.20
C LYS A 3 -69.76 8.10 13.78
N PHE A 4 -68.77 8.29 14.66
CA PHE A 4 -67.50 8.89 14.35
C PHE A 4 -66.61 7.81 13.67
N LEU A 5 -66.23 8.05 12.43
CA LEU A 5 -65.28 7.24 11.70
C LEU A 5 -63.87 7.81 12.01
N LEU A 6 -63.10 7.07 12.79
CA LEU A 6 -61.70 7.43 13.11
C LEU A 6 -60.83 6.94 11.93
N ILE A 7 -60.36 7.86 11.09
CA ILE A 7 -59.38 7.55 10.03
C ILE A 7 -58.03 7.58 10.69
N LEU A 8 -57.44 6.37 10.88
CA LEU A 8 -56.05 6.18 11.30
C LEU A 8 -55.17 6.39 10.08
N THR A 9 -54.56 7.58 9.92
CA THR A 9 -53.48 7.82 8.97
C THR A 9 -52.21 7.17 9.51
N VAL A 10 -51.88 6.00 9.00
CA VAL A 10 -50.55 5.41 9.18
C VAL A 10 -49.57 6.23 8.35
N ALA A 11 -48.85 7.14 8.99
CA ALA A 11 -47.68 7.75 8.42
C ALA A 11 -46.61 6.63 8.26
N ALA A 12 -46.46 6.12 7.06
CA ALA A 12 -45.28 5.30 6.70
C ALA A 12 -44.05 6.24 6.78
N CYS A 13 -43.40 6.27 7.90
CA CYS A 13 -42.03 6.76 7.98
C CYS A 13 -41.20 5.83 7.07
N ALA A 14 -40.94 6.28 5.85
CA ALA A 14 -39.84 5.75 5.09
C ALA A 14 -38.60 5.98 5.95
N ALA A 15 -38.12 4.92 6.58
CA ALA A 15 -36.79 4.90 7.17
C ALA A 15 -35.80 5.01 6.00
N CYS A 16 -35.48 6.26 5.59
CA CYS A 16 -34.23 6.51 4.90
C CYS A 16 -33.16 6.03 5.87
N GLY A 17 -32.46 4.93 5.49
CA GLY A 17 -31.32 4.45 6.26
C GLY A 17 -30.40 5.64 6.53
N ARG A 18 -30.24 5.96 7.79
CA ARG A 18 -29.26 6.95 8.22
C ARG A 18 -27.98 6.16 8.39
N ASN A 19 -26.97 6.43 7.54
CA ASN A 19 -25.63 5.96 7.80
C ASN A 19 -25.15 6.53 9.14
N ASP A 20 -24.31 5.78 9.83
CA ASP A 20 -23.66 6.23 11.06
C ASP A 20 -22.14 5.99 11.00
N LEU A 21 -21.40 6.38 12.03
CA LEU A 21 -19.95 6.22 12.07
C LEU A 21 -19.50 4.76 12.03
N SER A 22 -20.36 3.79 12.40
CA SER A 22 -20.04 2.36 12.34
C SER A 22 -20.00 1.82 10.91
N ASP A 23 -20.56 2.54 9.94
CA ASP A 23 -20.49 2.20 8.53
C ASP A 23 -19.13 2.57 7.91
N ILE A 24 -18.32 3.38 8.63
CA ILE A 24 -16.98 3.79 8.18
C ILE A 24 -15.92 2.86 8.77
N THR A 25 -15.53 1.84 8.00
CA THR A 25 -14.61 0.77 8.43
C THR A 25 -13.15 1.02 8.02
N VAL A 26 -12.71 2.28 7.95
CA VAL A 26 -11.40 2.70 7.45
C VAL A 26 -10.32 2.59 8.53
N VAL A 27 -9.17 2.01 8.21
CA VAL A 27 -8.01 1.87 9.09
C VAL A 27 -6.75 2.40 8.37
N PRO A 28 -6.03 3.38 8.96
CA PRO A 28 -6.36 4.13 10.17
C PRO A 28 -7.64 4.97 10.00
N PHE A 29 -8.37 5.19 11.11
CA PHE A 29 -9.59 5.98 11.07
C PHE A 29 -9.26 7.45 10.76
N PRO A 30 -9.98 8.10 9.81
CA PRO A 30 -9.69 9.48 9.42
C PRO A 30 -9.90 10.50 10.54
N ASN A 31 -9.18 11.63 10.46
CA ASN A 31 -9.20 12.65 11.51
C ASN A 31 -10.55 13.36 11.69
N ASP A 32 -11.24 13.64 10.58
CA ASP A 32 -12.52 14.34 10.59
C ASP A 32 -13.49 13.63 9.64
N VAL A 33 -14.63 13.20 10.16
CA VAL A 33 -15.64 12.40 9.44
C VAL A 33 -17.03 12.92 9.75
N GLU A 34 -17.75 13.41 8.73
CA GLU A 34 -19.16 13.75 8.79
C GLU A 34 -19.96 12.74 7.94
N VAL A 35 -20.76 11.89 8.59
CA VAL A 35 -21.59 10.92 7.89
C VAL A 35 -22.88 11.56 7.40
N LEU A 36 -23.23 11.34 6.14
CA LEU A 36 -24.39 11.89 5.46
C LEU A 36 -25.41 10.79 5.13
N ALA A 37 -26.63 11.17 4.81
CA ALA A 37 -27.67 10.22 4.46
C ALA A 37 -27.59 9.76 3.00
N GLY A 38 -27.60 8.45 2.77
CA GLY A 38 -27.64 7.82 1.45
C GLY A 38 -26.30 7.26 1.04
N ASP A 39 -26.29 6.63 -0.14
CA ASP A 39 -25.14 5.89 -0.66
C ASP A 39 -24.84 6.30 -2.10
N PHE A 40 -23.57 6.21 -2.48
CA PHE A 40 -23.07 6.39 -3.83
C PHE A 40 -22.79 5.03 -4.45
N ASN A 41 -23.31 4.77 -5.65
CA ASN A 41 -23.04 3.54 -6.39
C ASN A 41 -21.75 3.71 -7.24
N ALA A 42 -20.72 2.97 -6.89
CA ALA A 42 -19.42 2.99 -7.56
C ALA A 42 -19.38 2.14 -8.85
N ALA A 43 -20.28 1.17 -9.03
CA ALA A 43 -20.23 0.23 -10.14
C ALA A 43 -20.54 0.88 -11.50
N GLY A 44 -19.52 1.00 -12.36
CA GLY A 44 -19.62 1.64 -13.67
C GLY A 44 -19.69 3.17 -13.59
N ALA A 45 -19.29 3.76 -12.46
CA ALA A 45 -19.16 5.20 -12.33
C ALA A 45 -18.01 5.72 -13.21
N ALA A 46 -18.22 6.87 -13.86
CA ALA A 46 -17.17 7.56 -14.63
C ALA A 46 -16.14 8.20 -13.69
N PHE A 47 -14.93 8.36 -14.19
CA PHE A 47 -13.82 9.00 -13.50
C PHE A 47 -13.41 10.28 -14.25
N HIS A 48 -13.27 11.37 -13.53
CA HIS A 48 -12.82 12.64 -14.05
C HIS A 48 -11.60 13.13 -13.25
N TYR A 49 -10.60 13.68 -13.92
CA TYR A 49 -9.43 14.26 -13.26
C TYR A 49 -9.09 15.64 -13.83
N SER A 50 -8.56 16.55 -13.00
CA SER A 50 -8.21 17.90 -13.43
C SER A 50 -6.95 17.91 -14.32
N ALA A 51 -6.91 18.84 -15.30
CA ALA A 51 -5.82 18.98 -16.25
C ALA A 51 -4.45 19.31 -15.61
N GLU A 52 -4.45 19.79 -14.36
CA GLU A 52 -3.22 20.10 -13.62
C GLU A 52 -2.58 18.86 -12.97
N MET A 53 -3.24 17.70 -13.05
CA MET A 53 -2.75 16.46 -12.44
C MET A 53 -1.55 15.93 -13.23
N ASP A 54 -0.48 15.56 -12.52
CA ASP A 54 0.68 14.92 -13.15
C ASP A 54 0.36 13.49 -13.63
N GLN A 55 1.14 13.02 -14.61
CA GLN A 55 0.89 11.72 -15.26
C GLN A 55 0.94 10.54 -14.29
N GLN A 56 1.77 10.59 -13.25
CA GLN A 56 1.88 9.50 -12.27
C GLN A 56 0.59 9.40 -11.44
N THR A 57 0.03 10.56 -11.09
CA THR A 57 -1.25 10.63 -10.38
C THR A 57 -2.42 10.23 -11.30
N VAL A 58 -2.41 10.60 -12.58
CA VAL A 58 -3.39 10.11 -13.56
C VAL A 58 -3.35 8.59 -13.66
N ASN A 59 -2.17 7.98 -13.76
CA ASN A 59 -2.02 6.51 -13.81
C ASN A 59 -2.61 5.84 -12.55
N LEU A 60 -2.50 6.47 -11.38
CA LEU A 60 -3.12 5.98 -10.15
C LEU A 60 -4.66 5.98 -10.23
N VAL A 61 -5.25 7.04 -10.78
CA VAL A 61 -6.71 7.15 -11.00
C VAL A 61 -7.18 6.11 -12.01
N GLU A 62 -6.45 5.95 -13.12
CA GLU A 62 -6.74 4.93 -14.15
C GLU A 62 -6.65 3.51 -13.58
N ALA A 63 -5.65 3.22 -12.74
CA ALA A 63 -5.52 1.92 -12.07
C ALA A 63 -6.70 1.63 -11.14
N PHE A 64 -7.23 2.64 -10.44
CA PHE A 64 -8.41 2.47 -9.61
C PHE A 64 -9.67 2.23 -10.46
N ALA A 65 -9.87 2.96 -11.56
CA ALA A 65 -10.96 2.76 -12.49
C ALA A 65 -10.92 1.36 -13.12
N ALA A 66 -9.73 0.91 -13.54
CA ALA A 66 -9.52 -0.44 -14.07
C ALA A 66 -9.84 -1.53 -13.04
N ARG A 67 -9.48 -1.32 -11.77
CA ARG A 67 -9.81 -2.24 -10.67
C ARG A 67 -11.32 -2.35 -10.48
N LEU A 68 -12.04 -1.23 -10.43
CA LEU A 68 -13.50 -1.23 -10.33
C LEU A 68 -14.15 -1.90 -11.55
N SER A 69 -13.68 -1.60 -12.76
CA SER A 69 -14.18 -2.22 -13.98
C SER A 69 -14.04 -3.75 -13.95
N LEU A 70 -12.86 -4.23 -13.49
CA LEU A 70 -12.60 -5.67 -13.36
C LEU A 70 -13.59 -6.35 -12.42
N VAL A 71 -13.69 -5.86 -11.17
CA VAL A 71 -14.45 -6.56 -10.13
C VAL A 71 -15.96 -6.41 -10.29
N THR A 72 -16.42 -5.30 -10.87
CA THR A 72 -17.85 -5.04 -11.10
C THR A 72 -18.37 -5.58 -12.43
N SER A 73 -17.51 -5.96 -13.37
CA SER A 73 -17.82 -6.24 -14.78
C SER A 73 -18.57 -5.09 -15.48
N LYS A 74 -18.37 -3.85 -15.02
CA LYS A 74 -18.92 -2.64 -15.63
C LYS A 74 -17.77 -1.70 -15.93
N GLU A 75 -17.69 -1.26 -17.18
CA GLU A 75 -16.66 -0.32 -17.61
C GLU A 75 -16.81 1.03 -16.89
N SER A 76 -15.69 1.55 -16.39
CA SER A 76 -15.56 2.88 -15.83
C SER A 76 -14.69 3.71 -16.77
N GLU A 77 -15.31 4.65 -17.46
CA GLU A 77 -14.61 5.57 -18.35
C GLU A 77 -13.76 6.57 -17.54
N VAL A 78 -12.56 6.88 -18.03
CA VAL A 78 -11.67 7.88 -17.42
C VAL A 78 -11.45 9.01 -18.41
N ALA A 79 -11.68 10.25 -18.00
CA ALA A 79 -11.53 11.43 -18.83
C ALA A 79 -10.96 12.63 -18.06
N GLU A 80 -10.13 13.42 -18.74
CA GLU A 80 -9.74 14.75 -18.27
C GLU A 80 -10.95 15.68 -18.28
N GLY A 81 -11.13 16.44 -17.21
CA GLY A 81 -12.17 17.47 -17.08
C GLY A 81 -12.81 17.50 -15.70
N THR A 82 -13.80 18.36 -15.55
CA THR A 82 -14.58 18.52 -14.32
C THR A 82 -15.93 17.82 -14.49
N GLY A 83 -16.13 16.74 -13.73
CA GLY A 83 -17.42 16.03 -13.68
C GLY A 83 -18.31 16.51 -12.55
N GLU A 84 -19.64 16.37 -12.72
CA GLU A 84 -20.63 16.59 -11.66
C GLU A 84 -21.16 15.26 -11.07
N THR A 85 -20.77 14.13 -11.69
CA THR A 85 -21.18 12.78 -11.29
C THR A 85 -19.99 11.83 -11.37
N GLY A 86 -20.06 10.68 -10.70
CA GLY A 86 -19.00 9.68 -10.67
C GLY A 86 -17.87 10.03 -9.70
N PHE A 87 -16.69 9.56 -9.97
CA PHE A 87 -15.49 9.92 -9.22
C PHE A 87 -14.83 11.15 -9.86
N VAL A 88 -14.53 12.15 -9.05
CA VAL A 88 -13.89 13.40 -9.51
C VAL A 88 -12.65 13.67 -8.68
N PHE A 89 -11.51 13.76 -9.34
CA PHE A 89 -10.22 14.01 -8.73
C PHE A 89 -9.74 15.42 -9.11
N ALA A 90 -9.61 16.30 -8.14
CA ALA A 90 -9.22 17.69 -8.35
C ALA A 90 -7.96 18.05 -7.56
N VAL A 91 -7.00 18.71 -8.20
CA VAL A 91 -5.82 19.24 -7.52
C VAL A 91 -6.22 20.43 -6.64
N ASN A 92 -5.85 20.39 -5.37
CA ASN A 92 -5.99 21.48 -4.42
C ASN A 92 -4.63 21.76 -3.77
N ALA A 93 -3.90 22.72 -4.32
CA ALA A 93 -2.55 23.06 -3.89
C ALA A 93 -2.47 23.67 -2.48
N GLU A 94 -3.60 24.02 -1.85
CA GLU A 94 -3.63 24.55 -0.49
C GLU A 94 -3.58 23.44 0.58
N LEU A 95 -3.87 22.18 0.18
CA LEU A 95 -3.77 21.04 1.09
C LEU A 95 -2.31 20.64 1.32
N PRO A 96 -1.93 20.22 2.54
CA PRO A 96 -0.63 19.59 2.79
C PRO A 96 -0.38 18.39 1.88
N GLU A 97 0.88 18.07 1.60
CA GLU A 97 1.31 17.03 0.64
C GLU A 97 0.62 15.66 0.85
N GLU A 98 0.43 15.24 2.09
CA GLU A 98 -0.17 13.93 2.41
C GLU A 98 -1.66 14.04 2.85
N ALA A 99 -2.24 15.23 2.76
CA ALA A 99 -3.65 15.44 3.11
C ALA A 99 -4.58 15.21 1.92
N TYR A 100 -5.82 14.88 2.23
CA TYR A 100 -6.90 14.84 1.25
C TYR A 100 -8.23 15.29 1.87
N ALA A 101 -9.12 15.79 1.01
CA ALA A 101 -10.53 15.96 1.29
C ALA A 101 -11.35 15.03 0.38
N LEU A 102 -12.29 14.30 0.95
CA LEU A 102 -13.21 13.41 0.24
C LEU A 102 -14.63 13.84 0.58
N SER A 103 -15.45 14.12 -0.43
CA SER A 103 -16.86 14.41 -0.29
C SER A 103 -17.66 13.46 -1.17
N VAL A 104 -18.48 12.63 -0.56
CA VAL A 104 -19.34 11.66 -1.24
C VAL A 104 -20.78 12.03 -1.03
N ASP A 105 -21.49 12.30 -2.11
CA ASP A 105 -22.95 12.38 -2.16
C ASP A 105 -23.51 11.26 -3.05
N ARG A 106 -24.83 11.22 -3.25
CA ARG A 106 -25.50 10.16 -4.04
C ARG A 106 -25.10 10.11 -5.52
N LYS A 107 -24.42 11.13 -6.04
CA LYS A 107 -24.09 11.26 -7.47
C LYS A 107 -22.58 11.32 -7.71
N CYS A 108 -21.84 11.85 -6.75
CA CYS A 108 -20.43 12.18 -6.93
C CYS A 108 -19.61 11.81 -5.69
N ALA A 109 -18.45 11.22 -5.92
CA ALA A 109 -17.38 11.06 -4.95
C ALA A 109 -16.21 11.95 -5.40
N ARG A 110 -16.07 13.12 -4.78
CA ARG A 110 -15.04 14.13 -5.09
C ARG A 110 -13.86 13.98 -4.14
N VAL A 111 -12.68 13.85 -4.71
CA VAL A 111 -11.39 13.81 -4.02
C VAL A 111 -10.61 15.06 -4.35
N GLU A 112 -10.10 15.74 -3.34
CA GLU A 112 -9.17 16.85 -3.48
C GLU A 112 -7.86 16.53 -2.73
N ALA A 113 -6.73 16.73 -3.38
CA ALA A 113 -5.39 16.57 -2.80
C ALA A 113 -4.38 17.42 -3.58
N SER A 114 -3.20 17.64 -3.01
CA SER A 114 -2.12 18.39 -3.66
C SER A 114 -1.05 17.51 -4.30
N SER A 115 -1.02 16.20 -4.01
CA SER A 115 0.04 15.29 -4.40
C SER A 115 -0.46 13.87 -4.67
N LEU A 116 0.38 13.05 -5.32
CA LEU A 116 0.18 11.61 -5.51
C LEU A 116 -0.19 10.90 -4.19
N ARG A 117 0.52 11.21 -3.08
CA ARG A 117 0.27 10.58 -1.78
C ARG A 117 -1.12 10.90 -1.25
N GLY A 118 -1.53 12.16 -1.30
CA GLY A 118 -2.87 12.57 -0.87
C GLY A 118 -3.96 11.87 -1.69
N PHE A 119 -3.83 11.82 -3.02
CA PHE A 119 -4.78 11.09 -3.88
C PHE A 119 -4.79 9.59 -3.59
N ASN A 120 -3.62 8.96 -3.40
CA ASN A 120 -3.56 7.55 -3.06
C ASN A 120 -4.26 7.25 -1.73
N TYR A 121 -4.02 8.06 -0.69
CA TYR A 121 -4.66 7.85 0.61
C TYR A 121 -6.18 8.01 0.56
N ALA A 122 -6.68 8.94 -0.25
CA ALA A 122 -8.12 9.06 -0.52
C ALA A 122 -8.68 7.81 -1.23
N ILE A 123 -7.97 7.31 -2.25
CA ILE A 123 -8.34 6.08 -2.97
C ILE A 123 -8.35 4.87 -2.02
N GLN A 124 -7.34 4.74 -1.13
CA GLN A 124 -7.35 3.65 -0.15
C GLN A 124 -8.51 3.78 0.84
N THR A 125 -8.87 5.00 1.25
CA THR A 125 -10.08 5.25 2.05
C THR A 125 -11.34 4.80 1.34
N ILE A 126 -11.51 5.15 0.05
CA ILE A 126 -12.64 4.72 -0.76
C ILE A 126 -12.66 3.19 -0.90
N LYS A 127 -11.52 2.56 -1.20
CA LYS A 127 -11.42 1.09 -1.32
C LYS A 127 -11.81 0.37 -0.02
N GLN A 128 -11.45 0.93 1.14
CA GLN A 128 -11.82 0.34 2.44
C GLN A 128 -13.30 0.55 2.82
N MET A 129 -13.98 1.54 2.22
CA MET A 129 -15.43 1.69 2.35
C MET A 129 -16.21 0.83 1.37
N LEU A 130 -15.59 0.35 0.30
CA LEU A 130 -16.17 -0.61 -0.62
C LEU A 130 -16.15 -2.04 -0.05
N PRO A 131 -16.96 -2.97 -0.60
CA PRO A 131 -16.87 -4.39 -0.26
C PRO A 131 -15.45 -4.93 -0.42
N VAL A 132 -15.08 -5.93 0.39
CA VAL A 132 -13.74 -6.56 0.36
C VAL A 132 -13.41 -7.17 -1.00
N GLU A 133 -14.40 -7.48 -1.80
CA GLU A 133 -14.30 -7.93 -3.18
C GLU A 133 -13.61 -6.92 -4.10
N ILE A 134 -13.40 -5.66 -3.67
CA ILE A 134 -12.55 -4.69 -4.40
C ILE A 134 -11.12 -5.21 -4.61
N TYR A 135 -10.65 -6.15 -3.79
CA TYR A 135 -9.35 -6.79 -3.89
C TYR A 135 -9.35 -8.12 -4.66
N ALA A 136 -10.52 -8.57 -5.16
CA ALA A 136 -10.62 -9.81 -5.93
C ALA A 136 -9.88 -9.71 -7.28
N GLU A 137 -9.34 -10.83 -7.74
CA GLU A 137 -8.65 -10.93 -9.04
C GLU A 137 -9.62 -11.18 -10.21
N THR A 138 -10.88 -11.44 -9.91
CA THR A 138 -11.95 -11.75 -10.88
C THR A 138 -13.23 -11.00 -10.53
N PRO A 139 -14.18 -10.87 -11.48
CA PRO A 139 -15.46 -10.26 -11.19
C PRO A 139 -16.17 -10.90 -10.00
N ALA A 140 -16.77 -10.07 -9.16
CA ALA A 140 -17.46 -10.50 -7.95
C ALA A 140 -18.85 -9.85 -7.83
N SER A 141 -19.79 -10.57 -7.23
CA SER A 141 -21.12 -10.05 -6.92
C SER A 141 -21.11 -9.47 -5.51
N ALA A 142 -21.20 -8.14 -5.42
CA ALA A 142 -21.23 -7.41 -4.15
C ALA A 142 -22.09 -6.15 -4.29
N ASP A 143 -22.44 -5.53 -3.17
CA ASP A 143 -23.07 -4.21 -3.14
C ASP A 143 -21.98 -3.13 -3.26
N TRP A 144 -21.78 -2.64 -4.48
CA TRP A 144 -20.73 -1.67 -4.82
C TRP A 144 -21.13 -0.25 -4.43
N THR A 145 -21.68 -0.07 -3.24
CA THR A 145 -22.03 1.23 -2.69
C THR A 145 -21.04 1.65 -1.60
N ILE A 146 -20.85 2.97 -1.46
CA ILE A 146 -20.16 3.59 -0.34
C ILE A 146 -21.08 4.61 0.33
N PRO A 147 -21.04 4.76 1.67
CA PRO A 147 -21.88 5.71 2.36
C PRO A 147 -21.55 7.16 1.94
N CYS A 148 -22.58 8.00 1.86
CA CYS A 148 -22.36 9.43 1.70
C CYS A 148 -21.65 9.99 2.93
N VAL A 149 -20.51 10.69 2.73
CA VAL A 149 -19.63 11.12 3.80
C VAL A 149 -18.80 12.32 3.37
N LYS A 150 -18.37 13.15 4.34
CA LYS A 150 -17.26 14.08 4.15
C LYS A 150 -16.12 13.67 5.07
N ILE A 151 -14.93 13.62 4.53
CA ILE A 151 -13.70 13.26 5.25
C ILE A 151 -12.63 14.30 4.94
N ASN A 152 -12.02 14.86 5.99
CA ASN A 152 -10.77 15.60 5.88
C ASN A 152 -9.72 14.84 6.68
N ASP A 153 -8.66 14.41 6.01
CA ASP A 153 -7.68 13.56 6.65
C ASP A 153 -6.25 13.95 6.26
N ALA A 154 -5.35 13.76 7.19
CA ALA A 154 -3.91 13.92 7.00
C ALA A 154 -3.19 13.02 8.01
N PRO A 155 -2.05 12.42 7.65
CA PRO A 155 -1.29 11.63 8.60
C PRO A 155 -0.81 12.46 9.80
N ARG A 156 -0.89 11.87 10.99
CA ARG A 156 -0.35 12.47 12.21
C ARG A 156 1.18 12.47 12.25
N PHE A 157 1.81 11.44 11.64
CA PHE A 157 3.26 11.25 11.61
C PHE A 157 3.75 11.26 10.17
N GLY A 158 4.81 12.00 9.88
CA GLY A 158 5.44 12.06 8.56
C GLY A 158 6.14 10.74 8.18
N TYR A 159 6.73 10.03 9.15
CA TYR A 159 7.33 8.71 8.94
C TYR A 159 6.35 7.61 9.39
N ARG A 160 5.95 6.76 8.46
CA ARG A 160 5.07 5.60 8.71
C ARG A 160 5.64 4.41 7.97
N GLY A 161 6.60 3.73 8.60
CA GLY A 161 7.41 2.71 7.96
C GLY A 161 7.11 1.29 8.43
N LEU A 162 7.43 0.34 7.56
CA LEU A 162 7.66 -1.05 7.91
C LEU A 162 9.11 -1.42 7.61
N HIS A 163 9.61 -2.42 8.32
CA HIS A 163 10.94 -2.99 8.15
C HIS A 163 10.83 -4.39 7.56
N LEU A 164 11.68 -4.72 6.57
CA LEU A 164 11.78 -6.05 6.00
C LEU A 164 13.23 -6.52 6.04
N ASP A 165 13.50 -7.62 6.75
CA ASP A 165 14.79 -8.27 6.85
C ASP A 165 14.92 -9.36 5.78
N GLU A 166 15.68 -9.08 4.74
CA GLU A 166 15.99 -10.00 3.65
C GLU A 166 17.32 -10.75 3.87
N SER A 167 18.14 -10.24 4.78
CA SER A 167 19.45 -10.83 5.03
C SER A 167 19.32 -12.21 5.68
N ARG A 168 18.54 -12.31 6.74
CA ARG A 168 18.33 -13.57 7.44
C ARG A 168 17.51 -14.56 6.60
N HIS A 169 16.45 -14.06 5.91
CA HIS A 169 15.67 -14.86 4.96
C HIS A 169 15.29 -14.00 3.75
N PHE A 170 15.63 -14.50 2.56
CA PHE A 170 15.34 -13.84 1.30
C PHE A 170 13.93 -14.18 0.82
N PHE A 171 13.13 -13.16 0.53
CA PHE A 171 11.75 -13.33 0.08
C PHE A 171 11.58 -13.18 -1.43
N GLY A 172 12.39 -12.33 -2.07
CA GLY A 172 12.34 -12.09 -3.51
C GLY A 172 11.35 -11.01 -3.93
N MET A 173 11.41 -10.62 -5.21
CA MET A 173 10.71 -9.44 -5.75
C MET A 173 9.20 -9.45 -5.53
N GLU A 174 8.56 -10.59 -5.77
CA GLU A 174 7.10 -10.69 -5.71
C GLU A 174 6.58 -10.48 -4.28
N GLU A 175 7.28 -11.01 -3.29
CA GLU A 175 6.90 -10.79 -1.88
C GLU A 175 7.17 -9.36 -1.43
N VAL A 176 8.26 -8.73 -1.91
CA VAL A 176 8.52 -7.29 -1.64
C VAL A 176 7.41 -6.42 -2.25
N LYS A 177 6.98 -6.70 -3.49
CA LYS A 177 5.87 -5.98 -4.11
C LYS A 177 4.56 -6.19 -3.33
N ARG A 178 4.27 -7.42 -2.90
CA ARG A 178 3.11 -7.72 -2.05
C ARG A 178 3.18 -6.96 -0.71
N TYR A 179 4.37 -6.86 -0.14
CA TYR A 179 4.60 -6.09 1.09
C TYR A 179 4.30 -4.59 0.87
N LEU A 180 4.72 -4.03 -0.27
CA LEU A 180 4.41 -2.66 -0.69
C LEU A 180 2.90 -2.46 -0.93
N ASP A 181 2.19 -3.45 -1.47
CA ASP A 181 0.73 -3.41 -1.64
C ASP A 181 0.01 -3.34 -0.29
N ILE A 182 0.46 -4.11 0.70
CA ILE A 182 -0.07 -4.05 2.07
C ILE A 182 0.22 -2.68 2.70
N MET A 183 1.43 -2.15 2.52
CA MET A 183 1.80 -0.81 2.99
C MET A 183 0.89 0.27 2.40
N GLU A 184 0.62 0.20 1.10
CA GLU A 184 -0.27 1.13 0.40
C GLU A 184 -1.68 1.15 1.01
N VAL A 185 -2.30 -0.02 1.22
CA VAL A 185 -3.64 -0.14 1.80
C VAL A 185 -3.72 0.54 3.19
N HIS A 186 -2.65 0.46 3.96
CA HIS A 186 -2.57 1.06 5.30
C HIS A 186 -1.96 2.47 5.33
N LYS A 187 -1.79 3.11 4.16
CA LYS A 187 -1.26 4.48 4.02
C LYS A 187 0.13 4.65 4.65
N LEU A 188 0.95 3.59 4.64
CA LEU A 188 2.35 3.63 5.05
C LEU A 188 3.18 4.19 3.91
N ASN A 189 4.24 4.96 4.22
CA ASN A 189 4.99 5.70 3.22
C ASN A 189 6.48 5.37 3.15
N THR A 190 6.99 4.47 3.99
CA THR A 190 8.43 4.19 4.04
C THR A 190 8.70 2.71 4.24
N LEU A 191 9.39 2.07 3.30
CA LEU A 191 9.96 0.73 3.46
C LEU A 191 11.41 0.85 3.92
N HIS A 192 11.72 0.42 5.13
CA HIS A 192 13.07 0.19 5.61
C HIS A 192 13.49 -1.21 5.18
N TRP A 193 14.38 -1.31 4.20
CA TRP A 193 14.74 -2.57 3.54
C TRP A 193 16.14 -3.01 3.97
N HIS A 194 16.20 -3.96 4.89
CA HIS A 194 17.43 -4.50 5.46
C HIS A 194 18.00 -5.58 4.54
N LEU A 195 19.05 -5.24 3.81
CA LEU A 195 19.58 -6.03 2.70
C LEU A 195 20.88 -6.76 3.06
N THR A 196 21.54 -6.41 4.15
CA THR A 196 22.84 -6.97 4.49
C THR A 196 23.00 -7.17 6.00
N ASP A 197 23.53 -8.35 6.38
CA ASP A 197 23.84 -8.69 7.76
C ASP A 197 24.84 -9.87 7.78
N ASP A 198 25.16 -10.41 8.94
CA ASP A 198 26.04 -11.54 9.12
C ASP A 198 25.61 -12.80 8.35
N GLN A 199 24.29 -12.98 8.13
CA GLN A 199 23.70 -14.17 7.55
C GLN A 199 23.54 -14.11 6.03
N GLY A 200 23.80 -12.95 5.42
CA GLY A 200 23.76 -12.85 3.97
C GLY A 200 23.81 -11.42 3.41
N TRP A 201 24.37 -11.30 2.24
CA TRP A 201 24.39 -10.07 1.44
C TRP A 201 23.43 -10.19 0.26
N ARG A 202 22.41 -9.32 0.18
CA ARG A 202 21.27 -9.48 -0.73
C ARG A 202 21.17 -8.44 -1.84
N ILE A 203 22.16 -7.58 -2.01
CA ILE A 203 22.16 -6.54 -3.05
C ILE A 203 23.42 -6.61 -3.92
N GLU A 204 23.25 -6.56 -5.25
CA GLU A 204 24.35 -6.55 -6.20
C GLU A 204 25.16 -5.25 -6.11
N ILE A 205 26.47 -5.39 -5.90
CA ILE A 205 27.45 -4.31 -6.04
C ILE A 205 28.41 -4.69 -7.15
N LYS A 206 28.20 -4.19 -8.37
CA LYS A 206 28.97 -4.59 -9.56
C LYS A 206 30.49 -4.42 -9.40
N LYS A 207 30.93 -3.43 -8.60
CA LYS A 207 32.34 -3.21 -8.29
C LYS A 207 32.92 -4.26 -7.34
N TYR A 208 32.06 -4.92 -6.55
CA TYR A 208 32.45 -5.89 -5.53
C TYR A 208 31.61 -7.19 -5.71
N PRO A 209 31.84 -7.97 -6.77
CA PRO A 209 30.97 -9.09 -7.14
C PRO A 209 30.97 -10.24 -6.12
N GLU A 210 32.04 -10.41 -5.35
CA GLU A 210 32.10 -11.47 -4.35
C GLU A 210 31.11 -11.27 -3.20
N LEU A 211 30.62 -10.04 -2.98
CA LEU A 211 29.57 -9.78 -1.98
C LEU A 211 28.32 -10.62 -2.22
N THR A 212 27.92 -10.82 -3.47
CA THR A 212 26.80 -11.69 -3.83
C THR A 212 27.24 -13.12 -4.18
N ALA A 213 28.40 -13.29 -4.81
CA ALA A 213 28.88 -14.61 -5.21
C ALA A 213 29.23 -15.50 -3.99
N ILE A 214 29.78 -14.92 -2.94
CA ILE A 214 30.19 -15.58 -1.69
C ILE A 214 29.28 -15.17 -0.53
N GLY A 215 29.15 -13.86 -0.30
CA GLY A 215 28.49 -13.33 0.90
C GLY A 215 26.97 -13.58 0.95
N SER A 216 26.32 -13.98 -0.16
CA SER A 216 24.92 -14.38 -0.12
C SER A 216 24.69 -15.77 0.47
N LYS A 217 25.72 -16.62 0.58
CA LYS A 217 25.61 -18.05 0.87
C LYS A 217 26.05 -18.39 2.27
N ARG A 218 25.35 -19.31 2.92
CA ARG A 218 25.74 -19.92 4.19
C ARG A 218 25.54 -21.43 4.15
N SER A 219 26.26 -22.15 5.01
CA SER A 219 26.26 -23.63 5.04
C SER A 219 25.01 -24.23 5.69
N GLY A 220 24.25 -23.44 6.40
CA GLY A 220 23.03 -23.86 7.09
C GLY A 220 22.41 -22.72 7.86
N THR A 221 21.23 -22.97 8.43
CA THR A 221 20.49 -22.01 9.25
C THR A 221 20.29 -22.58 10.65
N CYS A 222 20.44 -21.75 11.67
CA CYS A 222 20.15 -22.06 13.07
C CYS A 222 18.70 -22.55 13.24
N VAL A 223 18.52 -23.62 14.01
CA VAL A 223 17.21 -24.25 14.24
C VAL A 223 16.64 -23.79 15.57
N LYS A 224 15.44 -23.18 15.53
CA LYS A 224 14.71 -22.76 16.73
C LYS A 224 15.48 -21.84 17.69
N LYS A 225 16.36 -20.98 17.15
CA LYS A 225 17.24 -20.11 17.94
C LYS A 225 18.21 -20.88 18.87
N ASP A 226 18.52 -22.11 18.56
CA ASP A 226 19.59 -22.85 19.21
C ASP A 226 20.89 -22.59 18.45
N PHE A 227 21.70 -21.66 18.97
CA PHE A 227 22.97 -21.23 18.38
C PHE A 227 24.03 -22.33 18.28
N SER A 228 23.81 -23.49 18.87
CA SER A 228 24.67 -24.67 18.77
C SER A 228 24.23 -25.65 17.68
N SER A 229 23.10 -25.39 17.01
CA SER A 229 22.51 -26.29 16.03
C SER A 229 22.31 -25.61 14.67
N THR A 230 22.46 -26.37 13.59
CA THR A 230 22.16 -25.93 12.23
C THR A 230 21.37 -27.02 11.52
N ASP A 231 20.51 -26.64 10.58
CA ASP A 231 19.81 -27.58 9.72
C ASP A 231 20.75 -28.25 8.69
N GLY A 232 21.96 -27.72 8.50
CA GLY A 232 22.95 -28.24 7.56
C GLY A 232 22.51 -28.09 6.09
N ILE A 233 21.49 -27.26 5.81
CA ILE A 233 20.97 -27.03 4.46
C ILE A 233 21.60 -25.77 3.90
N PRO A 234 22.43 -25.85 2.83
CA PRO A 234 22.99 -24.65 2.20
C PRO A 234 21.89 -23.67 1.78
N TYR A 235 22.10 -22.38 2.09
CA TYR A 235 21.14 -21.33 1.84
C TYR A 235 21.79 -20.14 1.14
N GLY A 236 21.03 -19.45 0.28
CA GLY A 236 21.43 -18.17 -0.28
C GLY A 236 21.97 -18.20 -1.71
N GLU A 237 22.09 -19.37 -2.36
CA GLU A 237 22.53 -19.46 -3.77
C GLU A 237 21.51 -18.74 -4.68
N GLY A 238 21.96 -17.66 -5.39
CA GLY A 238 21.09 -16.85 -6.25
C GLY A 238 20.06 -16.00 -5.50
N MET A 239 20.12 -15.96 -4.17
CA MET A 239 19.15 -15.22 -3.31
C MET A 239 19.66 -13.81 -3.01
N TRP A 240 19.66 -12.97 -4.01
CA TRP A 240 20.02 -11.56 -3.94
C TRP A 240 19.38 -10.79 -5.10
N TYR A 241 19.32 -9.47 -5.00
CA TYR A 241 18.72 -8.59 -6.00
C TYR A 241 19.78 -8.01 -6.93
N THR A 242 19.55 -8.09 -8.24
CA THR A 242 20.29 -7.31 -9.22
C THR A 242 19.93 -5.83 -9.09
N GLN A 243 20.82 -4.96 -9.59
CA GLN A 243 20.50 -3.52 -9.62
C GLN A 243 19.26 -3.20 -10.44
N ASP A 244 18.95 -3.98 -11.48
CA ASP A 244 17.74 -3.78 -12.29
C ASP A 244 16.48 -4.18 -11.53
N GLN A 245 16.50 -5.27 -10.76
CA GLN A 245 15.42 -5.65 -9.85
C GLN A 245 15.19 -4.60 -8.76
N ILE A 246 16.26 -4.03 -8.20
CA ILE A 246 16.15 -2.93 -7.23
C ILE A 246 15.47 -1.71 -7.86
N ARG A 247 15.85 -1.33 -9.09
CA ARG A 247 15.21 -0.20 -9.79
C ARG A 247 13.73 -0.45 -10.06
N GLU A 248 13.36 -1.68 -10.42
CA GLU A 248 11.97 -2.07 -10.63
C GLU A 248 11.16 -1.94 -9.33
N ILE A 249 11.69 -2.43 -8.21
CA ILE A 249 11.03 -2.33 -6.90
C ILE A 249 10.89 -0.86 -6.48
N ILE A 250 11.92 -0.03 -6.69
CA ILE A 250 11.86 1.41 -6.40
C ILE A 250 10.78 2.09 -7.24
N ALA A 251 10.70 1.81 -8.52
CA ALA A 251 9.67 2.37 -9.40
C ALA A 251 8.26 1.93 -8.97
N TYR A 252 8.10 0.66 -8.57
CA TYR A 252 6.85 0.12 -8.06
C TYR A 252 6.40 0.80 -6.75
N ALA A 253 7.33 1.02 -5.82
CA ALA A 253 7.06 1.73 -4.57
C ALA A 253 6.72 3.22 -4.82
N ALA A 254 7.47 3.88 -5.71
CA ALA A 254 7.25 5.29 -6.05
C ALA A 254 5.85 5.53 -6.65
N ALA A 255 5.35 4.60 -7.48
CA ALA A 255 3.99 4.66 -8.04
C ALA A 255 2.89 4.62 -6.95
N LYS A 256 3.22 4.15 -5.76
CA LYS A 256 2.34 4.08 -4.57
C LYS A 256 2.62 5.21 -3.55
N GLY A 257 3.57 6.10 -3.85
CA GLY A 257 4.01 7.14 -2.92
C GLY A 257 4.80 6.61 -1.73
N ILE A 258 5.47 5.45 -1.87
CA ILE A 258 6.28 4.83 -0.83
C ILE A 258 7.75 5.05 -1.14
N ASP A 259 8.49 5.59 -0.18
CA ASP A 259 9.95 5.71 -0.24
C ASP A 259 10.61 4.43 0.25
N ILE A 260 11.74 4.06 -0.37
CA ILE A 260 12.56 2.93 0.08
C ILE A 260 13.84 3.46 0.72
N ILE A 261 14.11 3.05 1.96
CA ILE A 261 15.37 3.26 2.66
C ILE A 261 16.13 1.93 2.67
N PRO A 262 17.11 1.73 1.77
CA PRO A 262 17.93 0.54 1.80
C PRO A 262 18.93 0.63 2.94
N GLU A 263 19.02 -0.42 3.74
CA GLU A 263 20.02 -0.54 4.81
C GLU A 263 21.18 -1.43 4.39
N ILE A 264 22.39 -0.88 4.56
CA ILE A 264 23.67 -1.59 4.43
C ILE A 264 24.38 -1.44 5.77
N ASP A 265 24.46 -2.52 6.54
CA ASP A 265 24.96 -2.49 7.91
C ASP A 265 26.50 -2.49 7.97
N LEU A 266 27.07 -1.49 8.62
CA LEU A 266 28.51 -1.27 8.79
C LEU A 266 28.79 -0.46 10.09
N PRO A 267 29.88 -0.73 10.82
CA PRO A 267 30.87 -1.82 10.73
C PRO A 267 30.42 -3.10 11.43
N GLY A 268 29.30 -3.09 12.13
CA GLY A 268 28.67 -4.29 12.69
C GLY A 268 27.95 -5.10 11.62
N HIS A 269 27.57 -6.31 11.93
CA HIS A 269 26.78 -7.18 11.06
C HIS A 269 27.39 -7.36 9.65
N MET A 270 28.74 -7.55 9.58
CA MET A 270 29.49 -7.58 8.33
C MET A 270 30.06 -8.96 7.96
N LEU A 271 29.75 -10.04 8.66
CA LEU A 271 30.39 -11.33 8.39
C LEU A 271 30.21 -11.81 6.96
N ALA A 272 29.05 -11.58 6.35
CA ALA A 272 28.85 -11.88 4.94
C ALA A 272 29.81 -11.12 4.02
N ALA A 273 30.02 -9.82 4.30
CA ALA A 273 30.99 -9.01 3.56
C ALA A 273 32.45 -9.41 3.85
N LEU A 274 32.78 -9.71 5.11
CA LEU A 274 34.12 -10.14 5.52
C LEU A 274 34.47 -11.52 4.97
N THR A 275 33.49 -12.41 4.81
CA THR A 275 33.69 -13.70 4.14
C THR A 275 34.06 -13.51 2.67
N ALA A 276 33.44 -12.53 2.00
CA ALA A 276 33.72 -12.19 0.62
C ALA A 276 35.04 -11.42 0.43
N TYR A 277 35.38 -10.53 1.38
CA TYR A 277 36.54 -9.64 1.34
C TYR A 277 37.23 -9.62 2.71
N PRO A 278 38.03 -10.67 3.05
CA PRO A 278 38.64 -10.84 4.37
C PRO A 278 39.59 -9.72 4.77
N GLU A 279 40.19 -9.02 3.81
CA GLU A 279 41.09 -7.89 4.03
C GLU A 279 40.41 -6.67 4.70
N LEU A 280 39.07 -6.61 4.69
CA LEU A 280 38.33 -5.56 5.41
C LEU A 280 38.26 -5.81 6.90
N GLY A 281 38.56 -7.01 7.35
CA GLY A 281 38.54 -7.39 8.76
C GLY A 281 39.86 -7.19 9.48
N CYS A 282 39.80 -6.97 10.77
CA CYS A 282 40.99 -6.70 11.61
C CYS A 282 42.00 -7.87 11.66
N THR A 283 41.54 -9.11 11.46
CA THR A 283 42.37 -10.34 11.51
C THR A 283 42.76 -10.88 10.15
N GLY A 284 42.16 -10.34 9.06
CA GLY A 284 42.38 -10.85 7.69
C GLY A 284 41.74 -12.22 7.41
N GLY A 285 40.89 -12.72 8.30
CA GLY A 285 40.15 -13.97 8.13
C GLY A 285 40.90 -15.23 8.53
N PRO A 286 40.44 -16.44 8.12
CA PRO A 286 39.20 -16.63 7.36
C PRO A 286 37.94 -16.28 8.15
N TYR A 287 36.86 -15.92 7.42
CA TYR A 287 35.53 -15.69 7.98
C TYR A 287 34.52 -16.57 7.23
N ASP A 288 33.44 -16.93 7.90
CA ASP A 288 32.32 -17.68 7.32
C ASP A 288 31.02 -16.88 7.50
N VAL A 289 30.13 -16.97 6.50
CA VAL A 289 28.79 -16.38 6.59
C VAL A 289 28.03 -17.07 7.70
N TRP A 290 27.52 -16.28 8.64
CA TRP A 290 26.91 -16.77 9.87
C TRP A 290 25.57 -17.45 9.61
N GLY A 291 25.34 -18.58 10.25
CA GLY A 291 24.05 -19.30 10.20
C GLY A 291 23.10 -18.97 11.34
N ASP A 292 23.57 -18.22 12.34
CA ASP A 292 22.88 -17.91 13.58
C ASP A 292 22.34 -16.48 13.61
N TRP A 293 21.56 -16.20 14.68
CA TRP A 293 21.00 -14.86 14.93
C TRP A 293 21.91 -14.02 15.83
#